data_e0396cd75a3abfbbb9ae1c76c0a39dbc
#
_entry.id   e0396cd75a3abfbbb9ae1c76c0a39dbc
#
_cell.length_a   1.000
_cell.length_b   1.000
_cell.length_c   1.000
_cell.angle_alpha   90.00
_cell.angle_beta   90.00
_cell.angle_gamma   90.00
#
_symmetry.space_group_name_H-M   'P 1'
#
loop_
_entity.id
_entity.type
_entity.pdbx_description
1 polymer ?
#
loop_
_entity_poly.entity_id
_entity_poly.type
_entity_poly.pdbx_seq_one_letter_code
_entity_poly.pdbx_strand_id
1 'polypeptide(L)'
;DEPAIKNPEHPETIDNPQGVIDLNNVNFSYTPERPLITDFNLHVNAGETIAIVGPTGCGKTTLINLLMRFYDPQSGSISIDGINTQTMDRSYLRSLYGMVLQDTWLFKGTIRDNIAYGSNNATDEEIVEAAKKAHAHKFIIQLKGGYDAMLAEEGSNLSQGQRQLLSIARIMLANPPMLILDEATSSIDTRTERQIQDAFDTMMIGRTTFIVAHRLSTIQKADQIIVMNDGHIIEQGKHEELLKKNGFYHNLYYSQFEKPE
;
A
#
# COMPACT_ATOMS: atom_id res chain seq x y z
N ASP A 1 23.47 14.83 0.82
CA ASP A 1 22.80 14.02 -0.25
C ASP A 1 23.32 12.60 -0.11
N GLU A 2 22.46 11.69 0.33
CA GLU A 2 22.78 10.26 0.30
C GLU A 2 22.96 9.81 -1.16
N PRO A 3 23.99 9.02 -1.48
CA PRO A 3 24.17 8.54 -2.85
C PRO A 3 23.00 7.67 -3.24
N ALA A 4 22.43 7.93 -4.41
CA ALA A 4 21.31 7.14 -4.93
C ALA A 4 21.71 5.65 -5.00
N ILE A 5 20.85 4.77 -4.47
CA ILE A 5 21.05 3.32 -4.57
C ILE A 5 21.22 2.96 -6.06
N LYS A 6 22.31 2.29 -6.40
CA LYS A 6 22.59 1.88 -7.79
C LYS A 6 21.78 0.65 -8.16
N ASN A 7 21.31 0.61 -9.42
CA ASN A 7 20.75 -0.61 -9.98
C ASN A 7 21.88 -1.61 -10.27
N PRO A 8 21.62 -2.93 -10.20
CA PRO A 8 22.58 -3.94 -10.60
C PRO A 8 22.89 -3.85 -12.10
N GLU A 9 24.09 -4.30 -12.52
CA GLU A 9 24.49 -4.32 -13.95
C GLU A 9 23.65 -5.31 -14.76
N HIS A 10 23.26 -6.43 -14.14
CA HIS A 10 22.41 -7.47 -14.72
C HIS A 10 21.19 -7.68 -13.84
N PRO A 11 20.12 -6.87 -13.98
CA PRO A 11 18.95 -6.97 -13.13
C PRO A 11 18.17 -8.26 -13.41
N GLU A 12 17.74 -8.91 -12.33
CA GLU A 12 16.83 -10.05 -12.38
C GLU A 12 15.36 -9.58 -12.46
N THR A 13 14.54 -10.39 -13.11
CA THR A 13 13.09 -10.19 -13.23
C THR A 13 12.34 -11.46 -12.87
N ILE A 14 11.07 -11.34 -12.48
CA ILE A 14 10.19 -12.46 -12.16
C ILE A 14 9.24 -12.67 -13.33
N ASP A 15 9.26 -13.91 -13.88
CA ASP A 15 8.32 -14.32 -14.93
C ASP A 15 6.97 -14.57 -14.33
N ASN A 16 5.95 -13.87 -14.30
CA ASN A 16 4.65 -14.09 -13.66
C ASN A 16 4.69 -13.99 -12.13
N PRO A 17 4.91 -12.79 -11.62
CA PRO A 17 5.05 -12.55 -10.17
C PRO A 17 3.77 -12.92 -9.40
N GLN A 18 3.91 -13.77 -8.37
CA GLN A 18 2.84 -14.21 -7.48
C GLN A 18 2.71 -13.34 -6.23
N GLY A 19 3.81 -12.72 -5.81
CA GLY A 19 3.87 -11.84 -4.65
C GLY A 19 4.07 -12.59 -3.32
N VAL A 20 4.81 -13.70 -3.33
CA VAL A 20 5.35 -14.27 -2.09
C VAL A 20 6.50 -13.38 -1.61
N ILE A 21 6.45 -12.94 -0.36
CA ILE A 21 7.44 -11.99 0.18
C ILE A 21 8.10 -12.59 1.42
N ASP A 22 9.44 -12.59 1.43
CA ASP A 22 10.25 -13.01 2.57
C ASP A 22 11.18 -11.89 3.04
N LEU A 23 11.14 -11.59 4.32
CA LEU A 23 12.10 -10.76 5.01
C LEU A 23 12.88 -11.67 5.99
N ASN A 24 14.19 -11.76 5.83
CA ASN A 24 15.03 -12.64 6.62
C ASN A 24 16.10 -11.83 7.37
N ASN A 25 16.01 -11.78 8.70
CA ASN A 25 16.93 -11.10 9.61
C ASN A 25 17.25 -9.64 9.18
N VAL A 26 16.23 -8.93 8.73
CA VAL A 26 16.37 -7.58 8.20
C VAL A 26 16.68 -6.61 9.31
N ASN A 27 17.78 -5.85 9.14
CA ASN A 27 18.18 -4.77 10.03
C ASN A 27 18.31 -3.48 9.23
N PHE A 28 17.80 -2.39 9.79
CA PHE A 28 17.87 -1.07 9.17
C PHE A 28 17.84 0.08 10.18
N SER A 29 18.61 1.12 9.91
CA SER A 29 18.56 2.40 10.62
C SER A 29 18.85 3.54 9.65
N TYR A 30 18.19 4.69 9.85
CA TYR A 30 18.55 5.91 9.09
C TYR A 30 19.86 6.52 9.57
N THR A 31 20.18 6.35 10.85
CA THR A 31 21.43 6.78 11.46
C THR A 31 22.02 5.61 12.26
N PRO A 32 23.34 5.38 12.24
CA PRO A 32 23.97 4.22 12.90
C PRO A 32 23.65 4.11 14.39
N GLU A 33 23.47 5.26 15.05
CA GLU A 33 23.25 5.33 16.51
C GLU A 33 21.83 4.97 16.93
N ARG A 34 20.88 4.89 15.98
CA ARG A 34 19.46 4.64 16.29
C ARG A 34 18.91 3.52 15.42
N PRO A 35 19.06 2.24 15.83
CA PRO A 35 18.38 1.12 15.18
C PRO A 35 16.88 1.37 15.10
N LEU A 36 16.29 1.09 13.92
CA LEU A 36 14.85 1.31 13.72
C LEU A 36 14.11 0.03 13.33
N ILE A 37 14.74 -0.85 12.58
CA ILE A 37 14.26 -2.20 12.29
C ILE A 37 15.37 -3.15 12.72
N THR A 38 15.02 -4.17 13.53
CA THR A 38 16.03 -5.08 14.11
C THR A 38 15.52 -6.51 14.06
N ASP A 39 16.33 -7.39 13.49
CA ASP A 39 16.07 -8.84 13.35
C ASP A 39 14.65 -9.13 12.85
N PHE A 40 14.22 -8.39 11.85
CA PHE A 40 12.85 -8.43 11.34
C PHE A 40 12.69 -9.62 10.40
N ASN A 41 11.83 -10.56 10.79
CA ASN A 41 11.54 -11.77 10.04
C ASN A 41 10.04 -11.83 9.75
N LEU A 42 9.69 -12.00 8.47
CA LEU A 42 8.30 -12.07 8.03
C LEU A 42 8.22 -12.91 6.75
N HIS A 43 7.29 -13.85 6.72
CA HIS A 43 6.88 -14.57 5.52
C HIS A 43 5.44 -14.23 5.17
N VAL A 44 5.17 -13.93 3.90
CA VAL A 44 3.85 -13.58 3.38
C VAL A 44 3.57 -14.43 2.16
N ASN A 45 2.49 -15.20 2.19
CA ASN A 45 2.07 -15.99 1.04
C ASN A 45 1.42 -15.12 -0.05
N ALA A 46 1.43 -15.63 -1.28
CA ALA A 46 0.74 -14.98 -2.39
C ALA A 46 -0.75 -14.74 -2.07
N GLY A 47 -1.22 -13.51 -2.30
CA GLY A 47 -2.61 -13.13 -2.10
C GLY A 47 -3.01 -12.88 -0.63
N GLU A 48 -2.09 -12.98 0.33
CA GLU A 48 -2.38 -12.64 1.73
C GLU A 48 -2.50 -11.14 1.97
N THR A 49 -3.41 -10.77 2.86
CA THR A 49 -3.56 -9.41 3.37
C THR A 49 -2.93 -9.28 4.75
N ILE A 50 -1.90 -8.44 4.85
CA ILE A 50 -1.14 -8.18 6.07
C ILE A 50 -1.49 -6.80 6.62
N ALA A 51 -2.11 -6.77 7.80
CA ALA A 51 -2.32 -5.51 8.52
C ALA A 51 -1.12 -5.18 9.40
N ILE A 52 -0.55 -4.00 9.21
CA ILE A 52 0.57 -3.49 10.01
C ILE A 52 -0.01 -2.52 11.03
N VAL A 53 0.12 -2.86 12.32
CA VAL A 53 -0.37 -2.05 13.43
C VAL A 53 0.76 -1.74 14.42
N GLY A 54 0.63 -0.62 15.13
CA GLY A 54 1.61 -0.20 16.12
C GLY A 54 1.61 1.31 16.33
N PRO A 55 2.24 1.81 17.40
CA PRO A 55 2.30 3.23 17.71
C PRO A 55 3.02 4.04 16.62
N THR A 56 2.82 5.36 16.65
CA THR A 56 3.57 6.27 15.76
C THR A 56 5.06 6.13 16.02
N GLY A 57 5.86 6.07 14.95
CA GLY A 57 7.31 5.94 15.04
C GLY A 57 7.85 4.51 15.25
N CYS A 58 7.01 3.48 15.35
CA CYS A 58 7.47 2.10 15.55
C CYS A 58 8.12 1.43 14.31
N GLY A 59 8.18 2.14 13.14
CA GLY A 59 8.85 1.63 11.94
C GLY A 59 7.93 1.21 10.78
N LYS A 60 6.59 1.38 10.86
CA LYS A 60 5.65 0.99 9.78
C LYS A 60 6.02 1.58 8.41
N THR A 61 6.21 2.89 8.35
CA THR A 61 6.63 3.57 7.10
C THR A 61 8.02 3.12 6.64
N THR A 62 8.93 2.83 7.58
CA THR A 62 10.26 2.32 7.25
C THR A 62 10.17 0.93 6.62
N LEU A 63 9.30 0.05 7.12
CA LEU A 63 9.06 -1.24 6.51
C LEU A 63 8.57 -1.10 5.06
N ILE A 64 7.61 -0.21 4.82
CA ILE A 64 7.13 0.10 3.45
C ILE A 64 8.27 0.62 2.56
N ASN A 65 9.10 1.52 3.09
CA ASN A 65 10.25 2.05 2.35
C ASN A 65 11.28 0.97 1.97
N LEU A 66 11.48 -0.02 2.83
CA LEU A 66 12.34 -1.18 2.56
C LEU A 66 11.72 -2.10 1.49
N LEU A 67 10.42 -2.41 1.56
CA LEU A 67 9.71 -3.20 0.56
C LEU A 67 9.79 -2.55 -0.83
N MET A 68 9.65 -1.22 -0.91
CA MET A 68 9.75 -0.44 -2.15
C MET A 68 11.20 -0.14 -2.55
N ARG A 69 12.18 -0.60 -1.76
CA ARG A 69 13.61 -0.32 -1.97
C ARG A 69 13.89 1.17 -2.17
N PHE A 70 13.30 2.03 -1.32
CA PHE A 70 13.78 3.40 -1.14
C PHE A 70 15.08 3.41 -0.36
N TYR A 71 15.29 2.37 0.47
CA TYR A 71 16.52 2.08 1.18
C TYR A 71 16.84 0.59 1.05
N ASP A 72 18.11 0.21 1.02
CA ASP A 72 18.55 -1.17 1.15
C ASP A 72 18.73 -1.51 2.64
N PRO A 73 18.41 -2.74 3.08
CA PRO A 73 18.69 -3.16 4.45
C PRO A 73 20.21 -3.19 4.70
N GLN A 74 20.63 -2.87 5.92
CA GLN A 74 22.04 -2.92 6.33
C GLN A 74 22.53 -4.35 6.50
N SER A 75 21.64 -5.26 6.88
CA SER A 75 21.88 -6.70 6.89
C SER A 75 20.55 -7.45 6.73
N GLY A 76 20.64 -8.74 6.45
CA GLY A 76 19.50 -9.57 6.09
C GLY A 76 19.14 -9.43 4.61
N SER A 77 17.96 -9.94 4.22
CA SER A 77 17.50 -9.90 2.84
C SER A 77 15.99 -9.74 2.75
N ILE A 78 15.55 -9.13 1.66
CA ILE A 78 14.14 -9.05 1.26
C ILE A 78 14.04 -9.71 -0.11
N SER A 79 13.14 -10.67 -0.28
CA SER A 79 12.91 -11.33 -1.56
C SER A 79 11.43 -11.33 -1.93
N ILE A 80 11.17 -11.34 -3.24
CA ILE A 80 9.87 -11.52 -3.85
C ILE A 80 9.95 -12.75 -4.73
N ASP A 81 9.06 -13.71 -4.50
CA ASP A 81 9.03 -15.00 -5.23
C ASP A 81 10.43 -15.68 -5.27
N GLY A 82 11.19 -15.56 -4.17
CA GLY A 82 12.52 -16.13 -4.00
C GLY A 82 13.67 -15.31 -4.60
N ILE A 83 13.41 -14.23 -5.34
CA ILE A 83 14.44 -13.35 -5.92
C ILE A 83 14.69 -12.17 -4.99
N ASN A 84 15.98 -11.92 -4.65
CA ASN A 84 16.37 -10.82 -3.78
C ASN A 84 16.07 -9.48 -4.44
N THR A 85 15.39 -8.58 -3.72
CA THR A 85 15.04 -7.26 -4.25
C THR A 85 16.26 -6.40 -4.63
N GLN A 86 17.42 -6.67 -4.05
CA GLN A 86 18.66 -5.95 -4.38
C GLN A 86 19.23 -6.33 -5.75
N THR A 87 18.86 -7.51 -6.30
CA THR A 87 19.26 -7.94 -7.64
C THR A 87 18.30 -7.47 -8.74
N MET A 88 17.19 -6.84 -8.38
CA MET A 88 16.21 -6.29 -9.32
C MET A 88 16.53 -4.83 -9.69
N ASP A 89 16.10 -4.40 -10.89
CA ASP A 89 16.00 -2.96 -11.19
C ASP A 89 14.92 -2.30 -10.31
N ARG A 90 15.20 -1.11 -9.77
CA ARG A 90 14.27 -0.42 -8.86
C ARG A 90 12.94 -0.01 -9.52
N SER A 91 12.98 0.37 -10.79
CA SER A 91 11.75 0.73 -11.52
C SER A 91 10.90 -0.50 -11.74
N TYR A 92 11.53 -1.63 -12.11
CA TYR A 92 10.86 -2.90 -12.23
C TYR A 92 10.27 -3.35 -10.88
N LEU A 93 11.06 -3.39 -9.81
CA LEU A 93 10.58 -3.74 -8.46
C LEU A 93 9.35 -2.92 -8.06
N ARG A 94 9.40 -1.60 -8.27
CA ARG A 94 8.30 -0.70 -7.93
C ARG A 94 7.08 -0.88 -8.80
N SER A 95 7.24 -1.33 -10.05
CA SER A 95 6.11 -1.66 -10.93
C SER A 95 5.31 -2.89 -10.47
N LEU A 96 5.90 -3.74 -9.63
CA LEU A 96 5.21 -4.87 -9.00
C LEU A 96 4.25 -4.44 -7.88
N TYR A 97 4.33 -3.20 -7.39
CA TYR A 97 3.49 -2.67 -6.33
C TYR A 97 2.53 -1.60 -6.84
N GLY A 98 1.27 -1.70 -6.44
CA GLY A 98 0.33 -0.59 -6.45
C GLY A 98 0.30 0.08 -5.09
N MET A 99 0.46 1.40 -5.04
CA MET A 99 0.51 2.13 -3.78
C MET A 99 -0.61 3.16 -3.71
N VAL A 100 -1.46 3.06 -2.67
CA VAL A 100 -2.41 4.11 -2.30
C VAL A 100 -1.92 4.76 -1.02
N LEU A 101 -1.50 6.01 -1.14
CA LEU A 101 -1.05 6.83 -0.02
C LEU A 101 -2.18 7.70 0.52
N GLN A 102 -2.02 8.19 1.74
CA GLN A 102 -2.90 9.18 2.35
C GLN A 102 -3.02 10.43 1.46
N ASP A 103 -1.90 10.97 1.00
CA ASP A 103 -1.85 12.09 0.09
C ASP A 103 -1.82 11.60 -1.36
N THR A 104 -2.95 11.79 -2.04
CA THR A 104 -3.13 11.35 -3.41
C THR A 104 -2.51 12.36 -4.37
N TRP A 105 -1.50 11.92 -5.12
CA TRP A 105 -0.91 12.75 -6.16
C TRP A 105 -1.62 12.58 -7.51
N LEU A 106 -2.07 13.71 -8.08
CA LEU A 106 -2.61 13.80 -9.43
C LEU A 106 -1.88 14.93 -10.16
N PHE A 107 -1.54 14.70 -11.44
CA PHE A 107 -0.90 15.74 -12.25
C PHE A 107 -1.92 16.57 -13.03
N LYS A 108 -1.51 17.77 -13.43
CA LYS A 108 -2.27 18.64 -14.30
C LYS A 108 -2.44 17.97 -15.68
N GLY A 109 -3.66 17.63 -16.06
CA GLY A 109 -3.98 16.89 -17.27
C GLY A 109 -5.44 16.46 -17.26
N THR A 110 -5.85 15.63 -18.20
CA THR A 110 -7.21 15.08 -18.20
C THR A 110 -7.39 14.01 -17.13
N ILE A 111 -8.64 13.72 -16.75
CA ILE A 111 -8.95 12.57 -15.90
C ILE A 111 -8.48 11.27 -16.56
N ARG A 112 -8.70 11.15 -17.87
CA ARG A 112 -8.21 10.03 -18.70
C ARG A 112 -6.72 9.82 -18.54
N ASP A 113 -5.91 10.87 -18.74
CA ASP A 113 -4.45 10.78 -18.60
C ASP A 113 -4.02 10.38 -17.21
N ASN A 114 -4.70 10.89 -16.18
CA ASN A 114 -4.42 10.54 -14.79
C ASN A 114 -4.71 9.08 -14.45
N ILE A 115 -5.78 8.50 -14.99
CA ILE A 115 -6.08 7.06 -14.82
C ILE A 115 -5.08 6.22 -15.63
N ALA A 116 -4.79 6.61 -16.87
CA ALA A 116 -3.90 5.91 -17.78
C ALA A 116 -2.41 5.98 -17.38
N TYR A 117 -2.04 6.82 -16.42
CA TYR A 117 -0.64 7.08 -16.05
C TYR A 117 0.18 5.82 -15.71
N GLY A 118 -0.46 4.78 -15.20
CA GLY A 118 0.20 3.50 -14.88
C GLY A 118 0.25 2.49 -16.03
N SER A 119 -0.26 2.83 -17.21
CA SER A 119 -0.36 1.91 -18.36
C SER A 119 -0.05 2.62 -19.67
N ASN A 120 1.00 2.19 -20.37
CA ASN A 120 1.48 2.87 -21.58
C ASN A 120 0.55 2.72 -22.81
N ASN A 121 -0.40 1.78 -22.80
CA ASN A 121 -1.23 1.45 -23.96
C ASN A 121 -2.69 1.12 -23.59
N ALA A 122 -3.23 1.72 -22.52
CA ALA A 122 -4.61 1.46 -22.12
C ALA A 122 -5.62 1.99 -23.14
N THR A 123 -6.60 1.16 -23.49
CA THR A 123 -7.72 1.59 -24.31
C THR A 123 -8.73 2.39 -23.48
N ASP A 124 -9.61 3.13 -24.17
CA ASP A 124 -10.66 3.89 -23.52
C ASP A 124 -11.61 3.00 -22.71
N GLU A 125 -11.88 1.81 -23.22
CA GLU A 125 -12.72 0.81 -22.56
C GLU A 125 -12.08 0.32 -21.25
N GLU A 126 -10.78 0.05 -21.24
CA GLU A 126 -10.03 -0.37 -20.06
C GLU A 126 -10.00 0.73 -19.00
N ILE A 127 -9.81 1.99 -19.40
CA ILE A 127 -9.87 3.16 -18.51
C ILE A 127 -11.24 3.29 -17.87
N VAL A 128 -12.32 3.17 -18.67
CA VAL A 128 -13.70 3.24 -18.18
C VAL A 128 -14.01 2.08 -17.23
N GLU A 129 -13.58 0.86 -17.53
CA GLU A 129 -13.80 -0.30 -16.65
C GLU A 129 -13.02 -0.17 -15.33
N ALA A 130 -11.79 0.31 -15.36
CA ALA A 130 -11.03 0.61 -14.15
C ALA A 130 -11.73 1.67 -13.29
N ALA A 131 -12.24 2.74 -13.90
CA ALA A 131 -12.98 3.78 -13.22
C ALA A 131 -14.31 3.27 -12.63
N LYS A 132 -15.00 2.34 -13.29
CA LYS A 132 -16.22 1.71 -12.77
C LYS A 132 -15.91 0.86 -11.54
N LYS A 133 -14.90 -0.01 -11.62
CA LYS A 133 -14.46 -0.85 -10.52
C LYS A 133 -14.03 -0.02 -9.30
N ALA A 134 -13.39 1.12 -9.54
CA ALA A 134 -12.97 2.07 -8.50
C ALA A 134 -14.12 2.99 -8.01
N HIS A 135 -15.36 2.81 -8.45
CA HIS A 135 -16.49 3.72 -8.17
C HIS A 135 -16.31 5.18 -8.63
N ALA A 136 -15.31 5.45 -9.47
CA ALA A 136 -15.02 6.79 -9.98
C ALA A 136 -15.92 7.20 -11.15
N HIS A 137 -16.36 6.27 -11.98
CA HIS A 137 -17.11 6.54 -13.22
C HIS A 137 -18.29 7.48 -13.04
N LYS A 138 -19.09 7.29 -11.97
CA LYS A 138 -20.32 8.07 -11.75
C LYS A 138 -20.06 9.57 -11.60
N PHE A 139 -19.03 9.94 -10.83
CA PHE A 139 -18.72 11.35 -10.68
C PHE A 139 -18.00 11.92 -11.93
N ILE A 140 -17.19 11.11 -12.61
CA ILE A 140 -16.47 11.54 -13.82
C ILE A 140 -17.47 11.99 -14.89
N ILE A 141 -18.50 11.21 -15.19
CA ILE A 141 -19.51 11.56 -16.23
C ILE A 141 -20.37 12.76 -15.86
N GLN A 142 -20.40 13.17 -14.58
CA GLN A 142 -21.11 14.37 -14.12
C GLN A 142 -20.26 15.64 -14.28
N LEU A 143 -18.95 15.52 -14.47
CA LEU A 143 -18.08 16.65 -14.71
C LEU A 143 -18.24 17.17 -16.15
N LYS A 144 -18.14 18.48 -16.33
CA LYS A 144 -18.12 19.07 -17.67
C LYS A 144 -16.89 18.58 -18.43
N GLY A 145 -17.10 17.78 -19.48
CA GLY A 145 -16.03 17.13 -20.26
C GLY A 145 -15.80 15.67 -19.89
N GLY A 146 -16.41 15.14 -18.80
CA GLY A 146 -16.30 13.73 -18.44
C GLY A 146 -14.84 13.29 -18.25
N TYR A 147 -14.40 12.27 -18.96
CA TYR A 147 -13.02 11.78 -18.92
C TYR A 147 -11.98 12.77 -19.49
N ASP A 148 -12.41 13.69 -20.33
CA ASP A 148 -11.56 14.75 -20.91
C ASP A 148 -11.59 16.03 -20.05
N ALA A 149 -12.27 16.01 -18.90
CA ALA A 149 -12.24 17.11 -17.95
C ALA A 149 -10.81 17.33 -17.43
N MET A 150 -10.38 18.59 -17.47
CA MET A 150 -9.04 19.00 -17.02
C MET A 150 -8.98 19.07 -15.50
N LEU A 151 -7.99 18.39 -14.93
CA LEU A 151 -7.61 18.55 -13.54
C LEU A 151 -6.66 19.73 -13.38
N ALA A 152 -6.92 20.53 -12.34
CA ALA A 152 -5.97 21.53 -11.88
C ALA A 152 -4.76 20.85 -11.24
N GLU A 153 -3.75 21.64 -10.89
CA GLU A 153 -2.57 21.15 -10.18
C GLU A 153 -2.98 20.40 -8.90
N GLU A 154 -2.42 19.21 -8.70
CA GLU A 154 -2.74 18.27 -7.60
C GLU A 154 -4.23 17.89 -7.53
N GLY A 155 -5.01 18.07 -8.59
CA GLY A 155 -6.44 17.77 -8.60
C GLY A 155 -7.25 18.65 -7.64
N SER A 156 -6.81 19.88 -7.37
CA SER A 156 -7.42 20.80 -6.39
C SER A 156 -8.90 21.16 -6.69
N ASN A 157 -9.37 20.89 -7.89
CA ASN A 157 -10.78 21.02 -8.30
C ASN A 157 -11.65 19.79 -7.98
N LEU A 158 -11.08 18.76 -7.32
CA LEU A 158 -11.79 17.58 -6.87
C LEU A 158 -11.80 17.48 -5.34
N SER A 159 -12.81 16.81 -4.79
CA SER A 159 -12.81 16.45 -3.37
C SER A 159 -11.69 15.41 -3.07
N GLN A 160 -11.29 15.30 -1.81
CA GLN A 160 -10.29 14.32 -1.38
C GLN A 160 -10.72 12.89 -1.75
N GLY A 161 -11.98 12.53 -1.52
CA GLY A 161 -12.51 11.21 -1.88
C GLY A 161 -12.48 10.96 -3.39
N GLN A 162 -12.82 11.96 -4.22
CA GLN A 162 -12.74 11.84 -5.68
C GLN A 162 -11.30 11.63 -6.15
N ARG A 163 -10.33 12.35 -5.58
CA ARG A 163 -8.90 12.13 -5.88
C ARG A 163 -8.48 10.71 -5.53
N GLN A 164 -8.90 10.21 -4.36
CA GLN A 164 -8.56 8.85 -3.93
C GLN A 164 -9.18 7.79 -4.85
N LEU A 165 -10.44 7.93 -5.28
CA LEU A 165 -11.06 7.03 -6.24
C LEU A 165 -10.33 7.03 -7.60
N LEU A 166 -9.81 8.17 -8.08
CA LEU A 166 -8.98 8.21 -9.29
C LEU A 166 -7.64 7.49 -9.11
N SER A 167 -7.01 7.63 -7.94
CA SER A 167 -5.78 6.89 -7.63
C SER A 167 -6.01 5.39 -7.61
N ILE A 168 -7.13 4.94 -7.04
CA ILE A 168 -7.52 3.53 -7.04
C ILE A 168 -7.78 3.05 -8.49
N ALA A 169 -8.47 3.84 -9.32
CA ALA A 169 -8.71 3.51 -10.73
C ALA A 169 -7.40 3.33 -11.51
N ARG A 170 -6.41 4.18 -11.27
CA ARG A 170 -5.05 4.07 -11.83
C ARG A 170 -4.39 2.73 -11.47
N ILE A 171 -4.46 2.32 -10.21
CA ILE A 171 -3.87 1.07 -9.74
C ILE A 171 -4.65 -0.14 -10.28
N MET A 172 -5.98 -0.08 -10.33
CA MET A 172 -6.79 -1.13 -10.95
C MET A 172 -6.46 -1.33 -12.43
N LEU A 173 -6.18 -0.24 -13.15
CA LEU A 173 -5.76 -0.30 -14.55
C LEU A 173 -4.36 -0.91 -14.71
N ALA A 174 -3.41 -0.50 -13.87
CA ALA A 174 -2.04 -1.03 -13.86
C ALA A 174 -1.96 -2.50 -13.45
N ASN A 175 -2.94 -2.96 -12.66
CA ASN A 175 -3.10 -4.35 -12.23
C ASN A 175 -1.85 -5.03 -11.62
N PRO A 176 -1.15 -4.40 -10.66
CA PRO A 176 0.05 -4.98 -10.06
C PRO A 176 -0.27 -6.19 -9.19
N PRO A 177 0.68 -7.15 -9.01
CA PRO A 177 0.48 -8.34 -8.17
C PRO A 177 0.46 -8.05 -6.69
N MET A 178 1.02 -6.94 -6.26
CA MET A 178 1.13 -6.56 -4.84
C MET A 178 0.60 -5.15 -4.60
N LEU A 179 0.10 -4.90 -3.37
CA LEU A 179 -0.46 -3.62 -2.97
C LEU A 179 0.14 -3.14 -1.64
N ILE A 180 0.27 -1.83 -1.54
CA ILE A 180 0.57 -1.12 -0.28
C ILE A 180 -0.50 -0.07 -0.10
N LEU A 181 -1.26 -0.17 0.99
CA LEU A 181 -2.37 0.73 1.29
C LEU A 181 -2.10 1.47 2.60
N ASP A 182 -2.16 2.80 2.56
CA ASP A 182 -2.14 3.65 3.76
C ASP A 182 -3.54 4.27 3.96
N GLU A 183 -4.26 3.78 4.98
CA GLU A 183 -5.69 4.05 5.19
C GLU A 183 -6.02 5.35 5.93
N ALA A 184 -5.18 6.33 5.97
CA ALA A 184 -5.50 7.58 6.65
C ALA A 184 -6.56 8.41 5.87
N THR A 185 -7.83 8.36 6.32
CA THR A 185 -8.96 9.10 5.68
C THR A 185 -9.74 9.92 6.71
N SER A 186 -9.18 11.01 7.18
CA SER A 186 -9.78 11.81 8.27
C SER A 186 -10.83 12.86 7.83
N SER A 187 -11.14 13.00 6.53
CA SER A 187 -11.96 14.14 6.05
C SER A 187 -12.85 13.81 4.85
N ILE A 188 -13.32 12.56 4.73
CA ILE A 188 -14.16 12.10 3.62
C ILE A 188 -15.59 11.86 4.14
N ASP A 189 -16.61 12.25 3.35
CA ASP A 189 -18.00 11.94 3.70
C ASP A 189 -18.28 10.44 3.72
N THR A 190 -19.22 10.01 4.55
CA THR A 190 -19.52 8.58 4.80
C THR A 190 -19.89 7.80 3.54
N ARG A 191 -20.53 8.42 2.55
CA ARG A 191 -20.91 7.75 1.31
C ARG A 191 -19.68 7.46 0.43
N THR A 192 -18.84 8.46 0.24
CA THR A 192 -17.61 8.33 -0.54
C THR A 192 -16.64 7.39 0.18
N GLU A 193 -16.61 7.42 1.51
CA GLU A 193 -15.82 6.50 2.31
C GLU A 193 -16.18 5.03 2.07
N ARG A 194 -17.49 4.70 2.02
CA ARG A 194 -17.94 3.34 1.65
C ARG A 194 -17.51 2.95 0.24
N GLN A 195 -17.60 3.86 -0.73
CA GLN A 195 -17.17 3.59 -2.11
C GLN A 195 -15.65 3.31 -2.17
N ILE A 196 -14.85 4.03 -1.41
CA ILE A 196 -13.40 3.80 -1.30
C ILE A 196 -13.13 2.42 -0.67
N GLN A 197 -13.86 2.05 0.38
CA GLN A 197 -13.70 0.74 1.02
C GLN A 197 -14.09 -0.40 0.07
N ASP A 198 -15.21 -0.29 -0.63
CA ASP A 198 -15.65 -1.28 -1.62
C ASP A 198 -14.63 -1.41 -2.77
N ALA A 199 -14.03 -0.29 -3.17
CA ALA A 199 -12.97 -0.26 -4.18
C ALA A 199 -11.67 -0.93 -3.67
N PHE A 200 -11.29 -0.71 -2.41
CA PHE A 200 -10.16 -1.42 -1.78
C PHE A 200 -10.42 -2.92 -1.70
N ASP A 201 -11.57 -3.33 -1.17
CA ASP A 201 -11.95 -4.74 -1.06
C ASP A 201 -11.87 -5.42 -2.45
N THR A 202 -12.35 -4.76 -3.50
CA THR A 202 -12.26 -5.25 -4.89
C THR A 202 -10.83 -5.32 -5.40
N MET A 203 -10.01 -4.30 -5.09
CA MET A 203 -8.63 -4.19 -5.56
C MET A 203 -7.72 -5.25 -4.90
N MET A 204 -7.98 -5.62 -3.65
CA MET A 204 -7.17 -6.58 -2.90
C MET A 204 -7.35 -8.03 -3.34
N ILE A 205 -8.45 -8.38 -4.00
CA ILE A 205 -8.76 -9.76 -4.41
C ILE A 205 -7.60 -10.37 -5.21
N GLY A 206 -7.02 -11.46 -4.69
CA GLY A 206 -5.95 -12.22 -5.34
C GLY A 206 -4.58 -11.54 -5.36
N ARG A 207 -4.39 -10.47 -4.59
CA ARG A 207 -3.12 -9.73 -4.52
C ARG A 207 -2.57 -9.71 -3.11
N THR A 208 -1.25 -9.89 -3.00
CA THR A 208 -0.56 -9.73 -1.72
C THR A 208 -0.62 -8.26 -1.29
N THR A 209 -1.17 -7.99 -0.12
CA THR A 209 -1.48 -6.62 0.29
C THR A 209 -0.91 -6.31 1.66
N PHE A 210 -0.14 -5.23 1.76
CA PHE A 210 0.25 -4.62 3.03
C PHE A 210 -0.62 -3.42 3.31
N ILE A 211 -1.21 -3.37 4.49
CA ILE A 211 -2.07 -2.26 4.91
C ILE A 211 -1.51 -1.64 6.19
N VAL A 212 -1.13 -0.37 6.11
CA VAL A 212 -0.91 0.44 7.31
C VAL A 212 -2.29 0.80 7.84
N ALA A 213 -2.79 -0.02 8.76
CA ALA A 213 -4.18 0.01 9.14
C ALA A 213 -4.47 1.08 10.19
N HIS A 214 -5.42 1.94 9.86
CA HIS A 214 -6.00 2.94 10.77
C HIS A 214 -7.49 2.67 11.05
N ARG A 215 -8.07 1.62 10.41
CA ARG A 215 -9.47 1.24 10.56
C ARG A 215 -9.61 -0.15 11.11
N LEU A 216 -10.52 -0.28 12.07
CA LEU A 216 -10.82 -1.54 12.72
C LEU A 216 -11.30 -2.61 11.74
N SER A 217 -12.20 -2.25 10.83
CA SER A 217 -12.78 -3.19 9.85
C SER A 217 -11.74 -3.85 8.95
N THR A 218 -10.68 -3.13 8.59
CA THR A 218 -9.59 -3.64 7.77
C THR A 218 -8.70 -4.58 8.57
N ILE A 219 -8.38 -4.22 9.81
CA ILE A 219 -7.58 -5.07 10.72
C ILE A 219 -8.27 -6.40 10.95
N GLN A 220 -9.58 -6.38 11.19
CA GLN A 220 -10.37 -7.60 11.47
C GLN A 220 -10.42 -8.58 10.29
N LYS A 221 -10.39 -8.06 9.06
CA LYS A 221 -10.46 -8.87 7.83
C LYS A 221 -9.09 -9.37 7.34
N ALA A 222 -8.00 -8.86 7.88
CA ALA A 222 -6.65 -9.25 7.46
C ALA A 222 -6.38 -10.73 7.76
N ASP A 223 -5.69 -11.41 6.84
CA ASP A 223 -5.26 -12.80 7.02
C ASP A 223 -4.25 -12.91 8.15
N GLN A 224 -3.41 -11.88 8.28
CA GLN A 224 -2.42 -11.77 9.32
C GLN A 224 -2.27 -10.32 9.78
N ILE A 225 -2.10 -10.15 11.08
CA ILE A 225 -1.76 -8.86 11.71
C ILE A 225 -0.33 -8.97 12.22
N ILE A 226 0.50 -8.01 11.88
CA ILE A 226 1.82 -7.81 12.50
C ILE A 226 1.77 -6.59 13.40
N VAL A 227 2.11 -6.80 14.65
CA VAL A 227 2.15 -5.74 15.67
C VAL A 227 3.58 -5.30 15.86
N MET A 228 3.86 -4.07 15.48
CA MET A 228 5.20 -3.49 15.55
C MET A 228 5.33 -2.58 16.77
N ASN A 229 6.43 -2.73 17.49
CA ASN A 229 6.87 -1.78 18.50
C ASN A 229 8.39 -1.67 18.48
N ASP A 230 8.91 -0.45 18.55
CA ASP A 230 10.35 -0.17 18.55
C ASP A 230 11.14 -0.95 17.47
N GLY A 231 10.58 -1.06 16.27
CA GLY A 231 11.23 -1.71 15.13
C GLY A 231 11.20 -3.23 15.10
N HIS A 232 10.50 -3.87 16.03
CA HIS A 232 10.35 -5.32 16.10
C HIS A 232 8.90 -5.74 15.86
N ILE A 233 8.72 -6.97 15.35
CA ILE A 233 7.42 -7.63 15.44
C ILE A 233 7.32 -8.20 16.85
N ILE A 234 6.41 -7.67 17.67
CA ILE A 234 6.19 -8.12 19.04
C ILE A 234 5.05 -9.13 19.16
N GLU A 235 4.09 -9.07 18.25
CA GLU A 235 2.99 -10.03 18.15
C GLU A 235 2.61 -10.23 16.68
N GLN A 236 2.16 -11.44 16.35
CA GLN A 236 1.73 -11.82 15.02
C GLN A 236 0.62 -12.87 15.11
N GLY A 237 -0.39 -12.77 14.25
CA GLY A 237 -1.51 -13.70 14.20
C GLY A 237 -2.78 -13.07 13.64
N LYS A 238 -3.90 -13.79 13.77
CA LYS A 238 -5.21 -13.30 13.40
C LYS A 238 -5.83 -12.44 14.50
N HIS A 239 -6.78 -11.58 14.13
CA HIS A 239 -7.47 -10.69 15.07
C HIS A 239 -7.94 -11.38 16.36
N GLU A 240 -8.72 -12.46 16.21
CA GLU A 240 -9.27 -13.18 17.37
C GLU A 240 -8.20 -13.84 18.24
N GLU A 241 -7.12 -14.35 17.64
CA GLU A 241 -6.00 -14.97 18.33
C GLU A 241 -5.24 -13.94 19.17
N LEU A 242 -4.96 -12.78 18.59
CA LEU A 242 -4.24 -11.69 19.26
C LEU A 242 -5.07 -11.07 20.39
N LEU A 243 -6.38 -10.94 20.21
CA LEU A 243 -7.26 -10.49 21.30
C LEU A 243 -7.24 -11.43 22.49
N LYS A 244 -7.31 -12.77 22.26
CA LYS A 244 -7.29 -13.78 23.33
C LYS A 244 -5.98 -13.82 24.11
N LYS A 245 -4.86 -13.38 23.50
CA LYS A 245 -3.56 -13.30 24.19
C LYS A 245 -3.51 -12.23 25.28
N ASN A 246 -4.44 -11.27 25.28
CA ASN A 246 -4.44 -10.12 26.20
C ASN A 246 -3.10 -9.36 26.21
N GLY A 247 -2.40 -9.31 25.08
CA GLY A 247 -1.09 -8.72 24.93
C GLY A 247 -1.13 -7.25 24.49
N PHE A 248 -0.08 -6.82 23.80
CA PHE A 248 0.05 -5.45 23.30
C PHE A 248 -1.05 -5.10 22.31
N TYR A 249 -1.37 -6.02 21.37
CA TYR A 249 -2.46 -5.82 20.40
C TYR A 249 -3.80 -5.59 21.08
N HIS A 250 -4.13 -6.39 22.10
CA HIS A 250 -5.36 -6.23 22.88
C HIS A 250 -5.46 -4.81 23.47
N ASN A 251 -4.40 -4.33 24.13
CA ASN A 251 -4.38 -3.00 24.73
C ASN A 251 -4.48 -1.89 23.67
N LEU A 252 -3.78 -2.05 22.53
CA LEU A 252 -3.84 -1.13 21.40
C LEU A 252 -5.25 -1.06 20.81
N TYR A 253 -5.90 -2.22 20.63
CA TYR A 253 -7.25 -2.34 20.11
C TYR A 253 -8.25 -1.57 20.97
N TYR A 254 -8.30 -1.83 22.28
CA TYR A 254 -9.24 -1.17 23.18
C TYR A 254 -8.91 0.31 23.37
N SER A 255 -7.67 0.73 23.29
CA SER A 255 -7.31 2.15 23.42
C SER A 255 -7.62 2.98 22.17
N GLN A 256 -7.55 2.41 20.98
CA GLN A 256 -7.71 3.14 19.72
C GLN A 256 -9.08 2.96 19.09
N PHE A 257 -9.73 1.81 19.22
CA PHE A 257 -10.91 1.43 18.46
C PHE A 257 -12.16 1.18 19.31
N GLU A 258 -12.04 0.74 20.52
CA GLU A 258 -13.15 0.67 21.47
C GLU A 258 -12.89 1.65 22.62
N LYS A 259 -13.48 2.84 22.56
CA LYS A 259 -13.60 3.64 23.79
C LYS A 259 -14.58 2.92 24.70
N PRO A 260 -14.23 2.62 25.95
CA PRO A 260 -15.24 2.18 26.92
C PRO A 260 -16.29 3.30 27.02
N GLU A 261 -17.58 2.93 26.90
CA GLU A 261 -18.72 3.80 27.21
C GLU A 261 -18.66 4.30 28.65
#